data_64ae28585ef8b824aa6fd4c3b303c3c3
#
_entry.id   64ae28585ef8b824aa6fd4c3b303c3c3
#
_cell.length_a   1.000
_cell.length_b   1.000
_cell.length_c   1.000
_cell.angle_alpha   90.00
_cell.angle_beta   90.00
_cell.angle_gamma   90.00
#
_symmetry.space_group_name_H-M   'P 1'
#
loop_
_entity.id
_entity.type
_entity.pdbx_description
1 polymer ?
#
loop_
_entity_poly.entity_id
_entity_poly.type
_entity_poly.pdbx_seq_one_letter_code
_entity_poly.pdbx_strand_id
1 'polypeptide(L)'
;MGLLSALGITKKTDNLQAQYSPAVMLDSYGFNSIGTPFGYGPIDRALAVQVPAVNRCLNLIKGVVGYLPLKLYKKSTGEELASPLWLEQPDIRQPRSVTISATVDSLVMYGQSFWRITEVYADDLRPARFEWIANTRVTAQTNALGTEILYYMVDQAKVPMVGVGSLVTFQGLTQGVLQTSGRTIQAALDLEKAAAVSAATPMATGFLKNTGADMPEAQVQGLLAAWKSARQNRSTAYLTSTLSYEPVGFSPKDMMYSEAQQYLATQIARAMNVPAYYISADMNNSMTYQNILDGRKEFVAYSLQPYICAIEDRLSMDDITARGHTVRFAIEESFLRADTMKRLEALEKMLSLGLITVEEAKEMENMTPEGNENGNAEYISSTKGENA
;
A
#
# COMPACT_ATOMS: atom_id res chain seq x y z
N MET A 1 14.34 52.56 -10.79
CA MET A 1 13.12 51.89 -10.32
C MET A 1 11.99 52.27 -11.25
N GLY A 2 11.43 51.29 -11.95
CA GLY A 2 10.41 51.54 -12.99
C GLY A 2 9.05 51.77 -12.37
N LEU A 3 8.25 52.61 -13.02
CA LEU A 3 6.90 53.02 -12.63
C LEU A 3 5.93 51.85 -12.37
N LEU A 4 6.19 50.68 -12.91
CA LEU A 4 5.39 49.46 -12.76
C LEU A 4 5.56 48.77 -11.39
N SER A 5 6.73 48.95 -10.72
CA SER A 5 6.94 48.39 -9.38
C SER A 5 6.19 49.17 -8.29
N ALA A 6 5.92 50.46 -8.54
CA ALA A 6 5.14 51.29 -7.63
C ALA A 6 3.62 50.96 -7.66
N LEU A 7 3.15 50.28 -8.69
CA LEU A 7 1.75 49.86 -8.87
C LEU A 7 1.51 48.42 -8.47
N GLY A 8 2.49 47.75 -7.87
CA GLY A 8 2.36 46.35 -7.44
C GLY A 8 2.26 45.31 -8.59
N ILE A 9 2.55 45.75 -9.83
CA ILE A 9 2.51 44.88 -11.01
C ILE A 9 3.89 44.27 -11.21
N THR A 10 4.11 43.10 -10.66
CA THR A 10 5.32 42.31 -10.91
C THR A 10 5.23 41.59 -12.24
N LYS A 11 6.30 41.65 -13.04
CA LYS A 11 6.38 40.87 -14.27
C LYS A 11 6.31 39.37 -13.94
N LYS A 12 5.49 38.66 -14.67
CA LYS A 12 5.24 37.22 -14.52
C LYS A 12 6.50 36.32 -14.66
N THR A 13 7.63 36.90 -15.04
CA THR A 13 8.92 36.22 -15.23
C THR A 13 9.82 36.24 -13.99
N ASP A 14 9.54 37.07 -12.99
CA ASP A 14 10.39 37.18 -11.80
C ASP A 14 10.02 36.19 -10.66
N ASN A 15 8.97 35.41 -10.84
CA ASN A 15 8.48 34.45 -9.87
C ASN A 15 9.06 33.03 -10.01
N LEU A 16 10.13 32.86 -10.75
CA LEU A 16 10.81 31.54 -10.84
C LEU A 16 11.64 31.17 -9.60
N GLN A 17 11.70 32.06 -8.62
CA GLN A 17 12.16 31.78 -7.26
C GLN A 17 11.01 31.98 -6.25
N ALA A 18 9.82 31.53 -6.58
CA ALA A 18 8.90 31.19 -5.52
C ALA A 18 9.61 30.13 -4.69
N GLN A 19 10.04 30.53 -3.50
CA GLN A 19 10.46 29.56 -2.49
C GLN A 19 9.34 28.55 -2.42
N TYR A 20 9.63 27.36 -2.92
CA TYR A 20 8.74 26.23 -2.79
C TYR A 20 8.82 25.81 -1.34
N SER A 21 8.09 26.54 -0.49
CA SER A 21 7.68 25.99 0.78
C SER A 21 6.55 25.03 0.42
N PRO A 22 6.77 23.73 0.47
CA PRO A 22 5.63 22.83 0.41
C PRO A 22 4.72 23.28 1.55
N ALA A 23 3.52 23.74 1.20
CA ALA A 23 2.48 23.99 2.19
C ALA A 23 2.16 22.63 2.78
N VAL A 24 2.88 22.26 3.80
CA VAL A 24 2.68 20.99 4.48
C VAL A 24 1.49 21.20 5.38
N MET A 25 0.48 20.40 5.18
CA MET A 25 -0.58 20.20 6.16
C MET A 25 0.02 19.45 7.37
N LEU A 26 1.01 20.04 8.02
CA LEU A 26 1.73 19.46 9.14
C LEU A 26 0.82 19.23 10.34
N ASP A 27 -0.13 20.14 10.56
CA ASP A 27 -1.00 20.08 11.74
C ASP A 27 -2.11 19.04 11.63
N SER A 28 -2.53 18.71 10.41
CA SER A 28 -3.56 17.69 10.21
C SER A 28 -2.99 16.28 10.12
N TYR A 29 -1.73 16.13 9.79
CA TYR A 29 -1.12 14.85 9.45
C TYR A 29 0.09 14.49 10.33
N GLY A 30 0.29 15.22 11.45
CA GLY A 30 1.15 14.85 12.56
C GLY A 30 2.41 14.09 12.17
N PHE A 31 3.39 14.79 11.61
CA PHE A 31 4.75 14.26 11.48
C PHE A 31 5.37 13.88 12.82
N ASN A 32 4.84 14.48 13.88
CA ASN A 32 5.19 14.26 15.26
C ASN A 32 3.91 13.93 16.04
N SER A 33 3.31 12.77 15.82
CA SER A 33 2.42 12.25 16.83
C SER A 33 3.27 11.81 18.03
N ILE A 34 3.71 12.78 18.78
CA ILE A 34 4.19 12.61 20.14
C ILE A 34 3.00 12.07 20.91
N GLY A 35 3.00 10.75 21.10
CA GLY A 35 2.09 10.07 21.98
C GLY A 35 0.62 10.14 21.57
N THR A 36 0.07 9.03 21.14
CA THR A 36 -1.38 8.87 21.22
C THR A 36 -1.81 9.11 22.68
N PRO A 37 -2.89 9.83 22.96
CA PRO A 37 -3.32 10.16 24.33
C PRO A 37 -3.62 8.93 25.21
N PHE A 38 -3.40 7.72 24.72
CA PHE A 38 -3.70 6.46 25.41
C PHE A 38 -2.47 5.56 25.63
N GLY A 39 -1.25 6.09 25.53
CA GLY A 39 -0.03 5.35 25.87
C GLY A 39 0.37 4.22 24.92
N TYR A 40 -0.33 4.03 23.82
CA TYR A 40 0.12 3.13 22.77
C TYR A 40 1.11 3.90 21.90
N GLY A 41 2.38 3.51 21.93
CA GLY A 41 3.40 4.04 21.03
C GLY A 41 2.99 3.84 19.57
N PRO A 42 3.54 4.63 18.63
CA PRO A 42 3.30 4.43 17.22
C PRO A 42 3.74 3.01 16.84
N ILE A 43 2.83 2.24 16.24
CA ILE A 43 3.15 0.91 15.75
C ILE A 43 4.10 1.08 14.57
N ASP A 44 5.22 0.37 14.61
CA ASP A 44 6.13 0.28 13.49
C ASP A 44 5.51 -0.55 12.34
N ARG A 45 5.86 -0.17 11.11
CA ARG A 45 5.47 -0.91 9.90
C ARG A 45 5.85 -2.39 9.99
N ALA A 46 7.04 -2.70 10.53
CA ALA A 46 7.51 -4.08 10.66
C ALA A 46 6.59 -4.95 11.53
N LEU A 47 6.03 -4.38 12.58
CA LEU A 47 5.03 -5.05 13.42
C LEU A 47 3.66 -5.10 12.73
N ALA A 48 3.25 -4.01 12.09
CA ALA A 48 1.93 -3.93 11.46
C ALA A 48 1.75 -4.97 10.35
N VAL A 49 2.78 -5.22 9.54
CA VAL A 49 2.72 -6.23 8.45
C VAL A 49 2.74 -7.68 8.95
N GLN A 50 3.01 -7.93 10.23
CA GLN A 50 2.87 -9.25 10.82
C GLN A 50 1.40 -9.65 10.95
N VAL A 51 0.49 -8.68 11.04
CA VAL A 51 -0.96 -8.95 11.03
C VAL A 51 -1.38 -9.38 9.62
N PRO A 52 -1.91 -10.61 9.42
CA PRO A 52 -2.22 -11.15 8.08
C PRO A 52 -3.18 -10.27 7.28
N ALA A 53 -4.17 -9.67 7.94
CA ALA A 53 -5.14 -8.78 7.30
C ALA A 53 -4.47 -7.50 6.76
N VAL A 54 -3.56 -6.88 7.53
CA VAL A 54 -2.78 -5.71 7.09
C VAL A 54 -1.90 -6.07 5.89
N ASN A 55 -1.16 -7.18 6.01
CA ASN A 55 -0.26 -7.64 4.95
C ASN A 55 -1.05 -7.93 3.65
N ARG A 56 -2.20 -8.59 3.74
CA ARG A 56 -3.04 -8.90 2.58
C ARG A 56 -3.56 -7.63 1.92
N CYS A 57 -4.14 -6.69 2.68
CA CYS A 57 -4.62 -5.41 2.15
C CYS A 57 -3.50 -4.62 1.47
N LEU A 58 -2.35 -4.51 2.14
CA LEU A 58 -1.18 -3.80 1.61
C LEU A 58 -0.68 -4.41 0.30
N ASN A 59 -0.56 -5.74 0.23
CA ASN A 59 -0.10 -6.44 -0.96
C ASN A 59 -1.10 -6.31 -2.12
N LEU A 60 -2.40 -6.27 -1.85
CA LEU A 60 -3.41 -6.01 -2.87
C LEU A 60 -3.27 -4.60 -3.45
N ILE A 61 -3.21 -3.58 -2.60
CA ILE A 61 -3.12 -2.18 -3.04
C ILE A 61 -1.83 -1.95 -3.82
N LYS A 62 -0.67 -2.21 -3.21
CA LYS A 62 0.63 -1.94 -3.83
C LYS A 62 0.93 -2.83 -5.03
N GLY A 63 0.43 -4.07 -5.03
CA GLY A 63 0.62 -5.01 -6.13
C GLY A 63 -0.13 -4.57 -7.39
N VAL A 64 -1.39 -4.16 -7.24
CA VAL A 64 -2.18 -3.67 -8.38
C VAL A 64 -1.61 -2.37 -8.91
N VAL A 65 -1.40 -1.35 -8.07
CA VAL A 65 -0.88 -0.04 -8.53
C VAL A 65 0.54 -0.18 -9.09
N GLY A 66 1.41 -0.98 -8.47
CA GLY A 66 2.78 -1.21 -8.95
C GLY A 66 2.85 -1.86 -10.33
N TYR A 67 1.86 -2.68 -10.68
CA TYR A 67 1.77 -3.33 -11.99
C TYR A 67 1.28 -2.37 -13.10
N LEU A 68 0.48 -1.35 -12.78
CA LEU A 68 -0.10 -0.45 -13.78
C LEU A 68 1.00 0.29 -14.57
N PRO A 69 0.91 0.33 -15.92
CA PRO A 69 1.82 1.14 -16.72
C PRO A 69 1.56 2.63 -16.47
N LEU A 70 2.64 3.42 -16.42
CA LEU A 70 2.59 4.87 -16.41
C LEU A 70 2.86 5.39 -17.82
N LYS A 71 2.06 6.33 -18.30
CA LYS A 71 2.15 6.91 -19.62
C LYS A 71 2.15 8.44 -19.54
N LEU A 72 2.79 9.08 -20.50
CA LEU A 72 2.86 10.53 -20.64
C LEU A 72 1.87 10.99 -21.72
N TYR A 73 1.07 11.99 -21.40
CA TYR A 73 0.08 12.54 -22.32
C TYR A 73 0.24 14.05 -22.48
N LYS A 74 -0.10 14.55 -23.67
CA LYS A 74 -0.21 15.99 -23.94
C LYS A 74 -1.58 16.48 -23.49
N LYS A 75 -1.62 17.43 -22.56
CA LYS A 75 -2.89 17.94 -21.97
C LYS A 75 -3.85 18.52 -22.99
N SER A 76 -3.36 19.12 -24.10
CA SER A 76 -4.20 19.80 -25.09
C SER A 76 -4.92 18.85 -26.03
N THR A 77 -4.32 17.72 -26.39
CA THR A 77 -4.83 16.77 -27.39
C THR A 77 -5.23 15.43 -26.79
N GLY A 78 -4.74 15.08 -25.60
CA GLY A 78 -4.88 13.75 -25.03
C GLY A 78 -3.98 12.69 -25.69
N GLU A 79 -3.12 13.10 -26.61
CA GLU A 79 -2.20 12.24 -27.34
C GLU A 79 -1.15 11.63 -26.40
N GLU A 80 -0.90 10.33 -26.53
CA GLU A 80 0.17 9.63 -25.82
C GLU A 80 1.52 10.02 -26.43
N LEU A 81 2.47 10.33 -25.58
CA LEU A 81 3.83 10.72 -25.96
C LEU A 81 4.82 9.63 -25.56
N ALA A 82 5.99 9.64 -26.21
CA ALA A 82 7.09 8.76 -25.82
C ALA A 82 7.43 8.96 -24.34
N SER A 83 7.52 7.85 -23.62
CA SER A 83 7.80 7.86 -22.19
C SER A 83 9.24 8.32 -21.92
N PRO A 84 9.46 9.30 -21.04
CA PRO A 84 10.80 9.68 -20.63
C PRO A 84 11.46 8.57 -19.79
N LEU A 85 12.78 8.57 -19.75
CA LEU A 85 13.58 7.55 -19.08
C LEU A 85 13.15 7.29 -17.63
N TRP A 86 12.88 8.35 -16.87
CA TRP A 86 12.44 8.26 -15.47
C TRP A 86 11.06 7.63 -15.30
N LEU A 87 10.21 7.68 -16.33
CA LEU A 87 8.87 7.08 -16.28
C LEU A 87 8.93 5.57 -16.55
N GLU A 88 9.82 5.14 -17.46
CA GLU A 88 10.01 3.73 -17.76
C GLU A 88 10.79 3.01 -16.66
N GLN A 89 11.85 3.64 -16.17
CA GLN A 89 12.71 3.11 -15.12
C GLN A 89 13.18 4.23 -14.19
N PRO A 90 12.42 4.58 -13.15
CA PRO A 90 12.81 5.63 -12.21
C PRO A 90 14.16 5.37 -11.54
N ASP A 91 14.36 4.16 -11.01
CA ASP A 91 15.61 3.75 -10.34
C ASP A 91 16.39 2.79 -11.25
N ILE A 92 17.66 3.09 -11.48
CA ILE A 92 18.55 2.24 -12.30
C ILE A 92 18.77 0.84 -11.70
N ARG A 93 18.60 0.70 -10.39
CA ARG A 93 18.88 -0.54 -9.62
C ARG A 93 17.71 -1.50 -9.55
N GLN A 94 16.48 -1.05 -9.88
CA GLN A 94 15.28 -1.86 -9.71
C GLN A 94 14.21 -1.55 -10.76
N PRO A 95 13.31 -2.51 -11.05
CA PRO A 95 12.22 -2.30 -11.98
C PRO A 95 11.26 -1.20 -11.50
N ARG A 96 10.60 -0.51 -12.44
CA ARG A 96 9.56 0.49 -12.15
C ARG A 96 8.50 -0.02 -11.17
N SER A 97 8.00 -1.24 -11.38
CA SER A 97 6.97 -1.85 -10.55
C SER A 97 7.37 -1.94 -9.07
N VAL A 98 8.63 -2.21 -8.78
CA VAL A 98 9.17 -2.26 -7.42
C VAL A 98 9.20 -0.87 -6.80
N THR A 99 9.69 0.13 -7.56
CA THR A 99 9.73 1.53 -7.10
C THR A 99 8.33 2.07 -6.81
N ILE A 100 7.37 1.85 -7.71
CA ILE A 100 5.98 2.26 -7.53
C ILE A 100 5.33 1.52 -6.37
N SER A 101 5.53 0.20 -6.25
CA SER A 101 5.01 -0.58 -5.11
C SER A 101 5.56 -0.08 -3.78
N ALA A 102 6.83 0.28 -3.69
CA ALA A 102 7.44 0.86 -2.49
C ALA A 102 6.87 2.27 -2.18
N THR A 103 6.59 3.05 -3.22
CA THR A 103 5.93 4.36 -3.10
C THR A 103 4.53 4.22 -2.53
N VAL A 104 3.74 3.30 -3.07
CA VAL A 104 2.37 3.02 -2.59
C VAL A 104 2.38 2.45 -1.18
N ASP A 105 3.30 1.54 -0.86
CA ASP A 105 3.51 1.01 0.50
C ASP A 105 3.70 2.15 1.51
N SER A 106 4.56 3.12 1.17
CA SER A 106 4.80 4.30 1.98
C SER A 106 3.58 5.20 2.09
N LEU A 107 2.84 5.42 1.00
CA LEU A 107 1.61 6.22 1.00
C LEU A 107 0.52 5.58 1.87
N VAL A 108 0.34 4.26 1.79
CA VAL A 108 -0.63 3.52 2.60
C VAL A 108 -0.26 3.58 4.08
N MET A 109 0.99 3.27 4.41
CA MET A 109 1.41 3.14 5.81
C MET A 109 1.62 4.48 6.51
N TYR A 110 2.25 5.45 5.84
CA TYR A 110 2.68 6.71 6.43
C TYR A 110 1.93 7.94 5.89
N GLY A 111 1.14 7.81 4.83
CA GLY A 111 0.48 8.92 4.16
C GLY A 111 1.39 9.77 3.28
N GLN A 112 2.64 9.37 3.08
CA GLN A 112 3.62 10.08 2.27
C GLN A 112 4.74 9.15 1.82
N SER A 113 5.42 9.53 0.73
CA SER A 113 6.58 8.80 0.20
C SER A 113 7.62 9.77 -0.34
N PHE A 114 8.86 9.33 -0.42
CA PHE A 114 9.99 10.16 -0.82
C PHE A 114 10.81 9.50 -1.92
N TRP A 115 11.11 10.29 -2.96
CA TRP A 115 12.10 9.93 -3.97
C TRP A 115 13.24 10.94 -3.92
N ARG A 116 14.48 10.47 -3.99
CA ARG A 116 15.67 11.30 -4.12
C ARG A 116 16.06 11.40 -5.58
N ILE A 117 16.31 12.60 -6.08
CA ILE A 117 16.82 12.83 -7.42
C ILE A 117 18.28 12.39 -7.48
N THR A 118 18.60 11.42 -8.32
CA THR A 118 19.98 10.92 -8.50
C THR A 118 20.66 11.53 -9.73
N GLU A 119 19.88 11.83 -10.76
CA GLU A 119 20.36 12.42 -12.02
C GLU A 119 19.38 13.46 -12.54
N VAL A 120 19.88 14.45 -13.26
CA VAL A 120 19.08 15.49 -13.94
C VAL A 120 19.49 15.57 -15.41
N TYR A 121 18.56 15.97 -16.28
CA TYR A 121 18.86 16.28 -17.67
C TYR A 121 19.69 17.54 -17.75
N ALA A 122 20.65 17.58 -18.70
CA ALA A 122 21.54 18.73 -18.88
C ALA A 122 20.82 19.95 -19.48
N ASP A 123 19.74 19.72 -20.26
CA ASP A 123 19.05 20.74 -21.03
C ASP A 123 18.16 21.63 -20.17
N ASP A 124 17.40 21.03 -19.25
CA ASP A 124 16.37 21.74 -18.49
C ASP A 124 16.47 21.53 -16.97
N LEU A 125 17.50 20.78 -16.52
CA LEU A 125 17.75 20.44 -15.12
C LEU A 125 16.60 19.68 -14.44
N ARG A 126 15.67 19.11 -15.20
CA ARG A 126 14.62 18.26 -14.67
C ARG A 126 15.19 16.89 -14.26
N PRO A 127 14.52 16.22 -13.31
CA PRO A 127 14.95 14.88 -12.90
C PRO A 127 14.98 13.88 -14.06
N ALA A 128 16.07 13.15 -14.20
CA ALA A 128 16.24 12.08 -15.17
C ALA A 128 16.18 10.70 -14.49
N ARG A 129 16.57 10.61 -13.22
CA ARG A 129 16.56 9.39 -12.43
C ARG A 129 16.24 9.68 -10.98
N PHE A 130 15.65 8.70 -10.30
CA PHE A 130 15.27 8.77 -8.91
C PHE A 130 15.74 7.54 -8.14
N GLU A 131 15.70 7.65 -6.82
CA GLU A 131 15.86 6.57 -5.86
C GLU A 131 14.75 6.71 -4.81
N TRP A 132 13.98 5.66 -4.59
CA TRP A 132 13.02 5.64 -3.48
C TRP A 132 13.75 5.59 -2.13
N ILE A 133 13.32 6.42 -1.18
CA ILE A 133 13.88 6.49 0.17
C ILE A 133 12.82 6.07 1.18
N ALA A 134 13.18 5.17 2.08
CA ALA A 134 12.28 4.73 3.16
C ALA A 134 11.95 5.89 4.10
N ASN A 135 10.69 6.00 4.51
CA ASN A 135 10.21 7.07 5.39
C ASN A 135 10.98 7.16 6.72
N THR A 136 11.43 6.02 7.24
CA THR A 136 12.21 5.95 8.49
C THR A 136 13.58 6.62 8.40
N ARG A 137 14.11 6.85 7.19
CA ARG A 137 15.38 7.54 6.94
C ARG A 137 15.22 9.04 6.77
N VAL A 138 13.99 9.52 6.56
CA VAL A 138 13.71 10.93 6.29
C VAL A 138 13.18 11.61 7.53
N THR A 139 13.78 12.75 7.87
CA THR A 139 13.33 13.61 8.97
C THR A 139 13.10 15.00 8.44
N ALA A 140 11.95 15.59 8.72
CA ALA A 140 11.64 16.97 8.38
C ALA A 140 12.00 17.88 9.57
N GLN A 141 12.73 18.96 9.30
CA GLN A 141 12.95 20.03 10.27
C GLN A 141 11.97 21.15 10.01
N THR A 142 11.17 21.47 11.01
CA THR A 142 10.16 22.53 10.96
C THR A 142 10.65 23.81 11.63
N ASN A 143 9.96 24.92 11.36
CA ASN A 143 10.11 26.15 12.13
C ASN A 143 9.66 25.93 13.59
N ALA A 144 9.93 26.90 14.47
CA ALA A 144 9.58 26.83 15.90
C ALA A 144 8.07 26.67 16.17
N LEU A 145 7.23 27.04 15.23
CA LEU A 145 5.76 26.91 15.31
C LEU A 145 5.23 25.60 14.70
N GLY A 146 6.09 24.80 14.05
CA GLY A 146 5.67 23.56 13.39
C GLY A 146 4.87 23.75 12.09
N THR A 147 4.72 24.98 11.61
CA THR A 147 3.84 25.32 10.48
C THR A 147 4.51 25.18 9.12
N GLU A 148 5.84 25.13 9.06
CA GLU A 148 6.61 25.12 7.82
C GLU A 148 7.81 24.18 7.94
N ILE A 149 8.04 23.36 6.89
CA ILE A 149 9.26 22.57 6.77
C ILE A 149 10.38 23.44 6.22
N LEU A 150 11.43 23.61 7.02
CA LEU A 150 12.61 24.37 6.63
C LEU A 150 13.52 23.57 5.69
N TYR A 151 13.72 22.29 5.99
CA TYR A 151 14.50 21.37 5.17
C TYR A 151 14.26 19.91 5.61
N TYR A 152 14.62 19.01 4.72
CA TYR A 152 14.64 17.57 5.02
C TYR A 152 16.07 17.12 5.35
N MET A 153 16.15 16.06 6.14
CA MET A 153 17.37 15.30 6.39
C MET A 153 17.14 13.84 6.02
N VAL A 154 18.12 13.24 5.37
CA VAL A 154 18.17 11.81 5.09
C VAL A 154 19.40 11.25 5.81
N ASP A 155 19.20 10.25 6.65
CA ASP A 155 20.24 9.67 7.50
C ASP A 155 21.03 10.75 8.28
N GLN A 156 20.33 11.73 8.84
CA GLN A 156 20.86 12.88 9.58
C GLN A 156 21.65 13.90 8.74
N ALA A 157 21.80 13.69 7.43
CA ALA A 157 22.44 14.64 6.53
C ALA A 157 21.38 15.55 5.89
N LYS A 158 21.64 16.87 5.92
CA LYS A 158 20.77 17.85 5.27
C LYS A 158 20.76 17.65 3.77
N VAL A 159 19.54 17.61 3.20
CA VAL A 159 19.29 17.39 1.77
C VAL A 159 19.20 18.75 1.07
N PRO A 160 19.75 18.93 -0.16
CA PRO A 160 19.55 20.13 -0.95
C PRO A 160 18.08 20.32 -1.30
N MET A 161 17.66 21.59 -1.47
CA MET A 161 16.28 21.92 -1.79
C MET A 161 15.93 21.66 -3.28
N VAL A 162 16.92 21.73 -4.18
CA VAL A 162 16.76 21.64 -5.62
C VAL A 162 17.94 20.90 -6.24
N GLY A 163 17.71 20.21 -7.35
CA GLY A 163 18.74 19.52 -8.12
C GLY A 163 19.08 18.13 -7.60
N VAL A 164 20.25 17.63 -7.99
CA VAL A 164 20.70 16.29 -7.60
C VAL A 164 20.81 16.18 -6.09
N GLY A 165 20.26 15.11 -5.53
CA GLY A 165 20.20 14.86 -4.09
C GLY A 165 18.95 15.41 -3.40
N SER A 166 18.16 16.30 -4.04
CA SER A 166 16.91 16.80 -3.45
C SER A 166 15.83 15.73 -3.41
N LEU A 167 14.82 15.97 -2.54
CA LEU A 167 13.69 15.05 -2.37
C LEU A 167 12.45 15.50 -3.12
N VAL A 168 11.85 14.58 -3.84
CA VAL A 168 10.49 14.67 -4.36
C VAL A 168 9.56 14.01 -3.35
N THR A 169 8.64 14.78 -2.80
CA THR A 169 7.70 14.30 -1.80
C THR A 169 6.36 13.98 -2.45
N PHE A 170 5.89 12.77 -2.29
CA PHE A 170 4.54 12.35 -2.62
C PHE A 170 3.67 12.47 -1.38
N GLN A 171 2.63 13.27 -1.44
CA GLN A 171 1.65 13.42 -0.37
C GLN A 171 0.43 12.56 -0.67
N GLY A 172 0.03 11.72 0.27
CA GLY A 172 -1.22 10.97 0.18
C GLY A 172 -2.43 11.87 0.38
N LEU A 173 -3.54 11.53 -0.28
CA LEU A 173 -4.83 12.18 -0.04
C LEU A 173 -5.43 11.76 1.33
N THR A 174 -4.92 10.66 1.89
CA THR A 174 -5.33 10.12 3.19
C THR A 174 -4.15 10.04 4.13
N GLN A 175 -4.45 10.08 5.43
CA GLN A 175 -3.44 9.83 6.46
C GLN A 175 -2.99 8.37 6.43
N GLY A 176 -1.74 8.12 6.83
CA GLY A 176 -1.21 6.76 6.92
C GLY A 176 -1.98 5.88 7.92
N VAL A 177 -2.14 4.62 7.56
CA VAL A 177 -2.87 3.63 8.37
C VAL A 177 -2.23 3.41 9.74
N LEU A 178 -0.91 3.53 9.84
CA LEU A 178 -0.20 3.42 11.13
C LEU A 178 -0.65 4.49 12.12
N GLN A 179 -0.97 5.69 11.64
CA GLN A 179 -1.45 6.79 12.46
C GLN A 179 -2.95 6.67 12.77
N THR A 180 -3.76 6.39 11.76
CA THR A 180 -5.23 6.39 11.90
C THR A 180 -5.76 5.15 12.60
N SER A 181 -5.13 4.00 12.40
CA SER A 181 -5.64 2.69 12.83
C SER A 181 -4.62 1.87 13.62
N GLY A 182 -3.56 2.49 14.11
CA GLY A 182 -2.51 1.82 14.88
C GLY A 182 -3.05 1.05 16.09
N ARG A 183 -4.07 1.58 16.77
CA ARG A 183 -4.72 0.90 17.91
C ARG A 183 -5.42 -0.40 17.50
N THR A 184 -6.11 -0.41 16.37
CA THR A 184 -6.77 -1.62 15.85
C THR A 184 -5.76 -2.68 15.46
N ILE A 185 -4.65 -2.26 14.84
CA ILE A 185 -3.55 -3.15 14.48
C ILE A 185 -2.87 -3.72 15.75
N GLN A 186 -2.64 -2.88 16.77
CA GLN A 186 -2.11 -3.35 18.06
C GLN A 186 -3.04 -4.36 18.71
N ALA A 187 -4.34 -4.10 18.73
CA ALA A 187 -5.32 -5.03 19.27
C ALA A 187 -5.30 -6.38 18.55
N ALA A 188 -5.08 -6.39 17.23
CA ALA A 188 -4.94 -7.63 16.46
C ALA A 188 -3.68 -8.41 16.86
N LEU A 189 -2.53 -7.74 17.02
CA LEU A 189 -1.29 -8.35 17.49
C LEU A 189 -1.43 -8.93 18.90
N ASP A 190 -2.06 -8.19 19.80
CA ASP A 190 -2.29 -8.63 21.19
C ASP A 190 -3.25 -9.82 21.25
N LEU A 191 -4.27 -9.83 20.39
CA LEU A 191 -5.20 -10.96 20.28
C LEU A 191 -4.51 -12.22 19.72
N GLU A 192 -3.69 -12.08 18.69
CA GLU A 192 -2.91 -13.21 18.15
C GLU A 192 -1.93 -13.78 19.18
N LYS A 193 -1.27 -12.90 19.93
CA LYS A 193 -0.39 -13.29 21.03
C LYS A 193 -1.16 -14.02 22.14
N ALA A 194 -2.33 -13.50 22.53
CA ALA A 194 -3.18 -14.13 23.54
C ALA A 194 -3.67 -15.51 23.09
N ALA A 195 -4.09 -15.63 21.82
CA ALA A 195 -4.51 -16.89 21.22
C ALA A 195 -3.34 -17.89 21.15
N ALA A 196 -2.15 -17.46 20.78
CA ALA A 196 -0.95 -18.29 20.74
C ALA A 196 -0.57 -18.79 22.13
N VAL A 197 -0.59 -17.93 23.16
CA VAL A 197 -0.34 -18.32 24.55
C VAL A 197 -1.40 -19.32 25.04
N SER A 198 -2.67 -19.07 24.74
CA SER A 198 -3.76 -19.98 25.09
C SER A 198 -3.61 -21.35 24.41
N ALA A 199 -3.22 -21.37 23.15
CA ALA A 199 -2.97 -22.61 22.40
C ALA A 199 -1.73 -23.37 22.89
N ALA A 200 -0.69 -22.66 23.31
CA ALA A 200 0.53 -23.26 23.88
C ALA A 200 0.29 -23.87 25.27
N THR A 201 -0.72 -23.37 26.00
CA THR A 201 -1.04 -23.84 27.35
C THR A 201 -2.38 -24.59 27.34
N PRO A 202 -2.41 -25.88 27.04
CA PRO A 202 -3.64 -26.62 26.75
C PRO A 202 -4.55 -26.85 27.99
N MET A 203 -4.07 -26.52 29.18
CA MET A 203 -4.87 -26.61 30.41
C MET A 203 -5.15 -25.21 30.92
N ALA A 204 -6.41 -24.95 31.29
CA ALA A 204 -6.81 -23.69 31.94
C ALA A 204 -5.91 -23.36 33.13
N THR A 205 -5.61 -22.09 33.32
CA THR A 205 -4.97 -21.60 34.55
C THR A 205 -5.90 -21.90 35.71
N GLY A 206 -5.37 -22.38 36.81
CA GLY A 206 -6.15 -22.70 37.98
C GLY A 206 -5.27 -22.67 39.22
N PHE A 207 -5.90 -22.89 40.35
CA PHE A 207 -5.17 -23.00 41.60
C PHE A 207 -5.25 -24.44 42.14
N LEU A 208 -4.19 -24.83 42.82
CA LEU A 208 -4.14 -26.07 43.61
C LEU A 208 -4.66 -25.72 45.00
N LYS A 209 -5.79 -26.30 45.37
CA LYS A 209 -6.38 -26.16 46.69
C LYS A 209 -5.97 -27.27 47.58
N ASN A 210 -5.39 -26.94 48.70
CA ASN A 210 -5.07 -27.93 49.75
C ASN A 210 -6.20 -27.90 50.79
N THR A 211 -6.79 -29.06 51.00
CA THR A 211 -7.85 -29.26 52.05
C THR A 211 -7.30 -29.91 53.32
N GLY A 212 -5.99 -30.24 53.32
CA GLY A 212 -5.28 -30.79 54.46
C GLY A 212 -4.59 -29.74 55.31
N ALA A 213 -3.65 -30.17 56.17
CA ALA A 213 -2.84 -29.26 56.96
C ALA A 213 -1.94 -28.37 56.05
N ASP A 214 -1.63 -27.17 56.54
CA ASP A 214 -0.77 -26.24 55.83
C ASP A 214 0.62 -26.83 55.59
N MET A 215 1.11 -26.69 54.35
CA MET A 215 2.42 -27.19 53.97
C MET A 215 3.49 -26.15 54.18
N PRO A 216 4.72 -26.54 54.58
CA PRO A 216 5.85 -25.62 54.61
C PRO A 216 6.12 -25.00 53.23
N GLU A 217 6.58 -23.77 53.21
CA GLU A 217 6.78 -23.00 51.97
C GLU A 217 7.67 -23.68 50.95
N ALA A 218 8.72 -24.35 51.40
CA ALA A 218 9.62 -25.14 50.54
C ALA A 218 8.92 -26.28 49.79
N GLN A 219 7.94 -26.93 50.46
CA GLN A 219 7.16 -28.01 49.82
C GLN A 219 6.13 -27.43 48.83
N VAL A 220 5.55 -26.28 49.13
CA VAL A 220 4.63 -25.58 48.22
C VAL A 220 5.35 -25.15 46.94
N GLN A 221 6.57 -24.59 47.05
CA GLN A 221 7.38 -24.22 45.89
C GLN A 221 7.78 -25.46 45.04
N GLY A 222 8.18 -26.55 45.68
CA GLY A 222 8.48 -27.81 44.99
C GLY A 222 7.27 -28.38 44.25
N LEU A 223 6.09 -28.35 44.87
CA LEU A 223 4.82 -28.78 44.26
C LEU A 223 4.46 -27.93 43.04
N LEU A 224 4.57 -26.59 43.15
CA LEU A 224 4.27 -25.66 42.07
C LEU A 224 5.26 -25.84 40.90
N ALA A 225 6.54 -26.07 41.18
CA ALA A 225 7.56 -26.35 40.16
C ALA A 225 7.25 -27.64 39.40
N ALA A 226 6.97 -28.71 40.13
CA ALA A 226 6.59 -30.00 39.57
C ALA A 226 5.30 -29.94 38.74
N TRP A 227 4.31 -29.20 39.25
CA TRP A 227 3.05 -28.97 38.55
C TRP A 227 3.26 -28.16 37.25
N LYS A 228 4.07 -27.08 37.28
CA LYS A 228 4.42 -26.29 36.12
C LYS A 228 5.16 -27.16 35.07
N SER A 229 6.11 -27.98 35.49
CA SER A 229 6.84 -28.88 34.60
C SER A 229 5.92 -29.90 33.95
N ALA A 230 5.04 -30.54 34.74
CA ALA A 230 4.08 -31.52 34.23
C ALA A 230 3.14 -30.90 33.19
N ARG A 231 2.69 -29.67 33.41
CA ARG A 231 1.86 -28.94 32.45
C ARG A 231 2.60 -28.58 31.18
N GLN A 232 3.84 -28.07 31.28
CA GLN A 232 4.66 -27.75 30.12
C GLN A 232 4.96 -28.97 29.26
N ASN A 233 5.25 -30.10 29.88
CA ASN A 233 5.58 -31.38 29.21
C ASN A 233 4.35 -32.21 28.81
N ARG A 234 3.10 -31.68 29.05
CA ARG A 234 1.85 -32.41 28.81
C ARG A 234 1.81 -33.80 29.45
N SER A 235 2.50 -33.97 30.58
CA SER A 235 2.53 -35.24 31.31
C SER A 235 1.38 -35.34 32.30
N THR A 236 1.00 -36.57 32.64
CA THR A 236 -0.02 -36.83 33.67
C THR A 236 0.53 -36.41 35.03
N ALA A 237 -0.20 -35.59 35.75
CA ALA A 237 0.12 -35.17 37.10
C ALA A 237 -0.72 -36.00 38.08
N TYR A 238 -0.08 -36.48 39.18
CA TYR A 238 -0.76 -37.16 40.27
C TYR A 238 -1.06 -36.16 41.39
N LEU A 239 -2.31 -36.12 41.83
CA LEU A 239 -2.76 -35.33 42.98
C LEU A 239 -3.08 -36.26 44.15
N THR A 240 -2.67 -35.86 45.34
CA THR A 240 -3.06 -36.55 46.59
C THR A 240 -4.51 -36.26 46.92
N SER A 241 -5.11 -37.06 47.81
CA SER A 241 -6.51 -36.89 48.22
C SER A 241 -6.83 -35.54 48.89
N THR A 242 -5.79 -34.84 49.35
CA THR A 242 -5.88 -33.51 49.99
C THR A 242 -5.69 -32.36 49.03
N LEU A 243 -5.29 -32.64 47.77
CA LEU A 243 -5.04 -31.63 46.76
C LEU A 243 -6.06 -31.76 45.65
N SER A 244 -6.79 -30.67 45.39
CA SER A 244 -7.69 -30.56 44.25
C SER A 244 -7.24 -29.44 43.30
N TYR A 245 -7.39 -29.68 42.00
CA TYR A 245 -7.17 -28.65 40.99
C TYR A 245 -8.50 -28.02 40.62
N GLU A 246 -8.61 -26.72 40.85
CA GLU A 246 -9.78 -25.93 40.44
C GLU A 246 -9.35 -25.05 39.25
N PRO A 247 -9.84 -25.32 38.03
CA PRO A 247 -9.52 -24.49 36.89
C PRO A 247 -10.20 -23.12 37.05
N VAL A 248 -9.41 -22.05 36.91
CA VAL A 248 -9.89 -20.69 36.86
C VAL A 248 -9.58 -20.16 35.49
N GLY A 249 -10.56 -20.15 34.62
CA GLY A 249 -10.36 -19.64 33.26
C GLY A 249 -11.51 -20.03 32.35
N PHE A 250 -11.69 -19.24 31.33
CA PHE A 250 -12.63 -19.52 30.26
C PHE A 250 -12.02 -20.51 29.28
N SER A 251 -12.83 -21.36 28.68
CA SER A 251 -12.35 -22.20 27.58
C SER A 251 -11.97 -21.32 26.38
N PRO A 252 -11.06 -21.76 25.49
CA PRO A 252 -10.74 -21.03 24.27
C PRO A 252 -11.97 -20.71 23.42
N LYS A 253 -13.01 -21.54 23.50
CA LYS A 253 -14.29 -21.33 22.84
C LYS A 253 -15.09 -20.19 23.49
N ASP A 254 -15.05 -20.08 24.81
CA ASP A 254 -15.73 -18.99 25.52
C ASP A 254 -15.06 -17.64 25.29
N MET A 255 -13.78 -17.63 24.96
CA MET A 255 -13.03 -16.41 24.62
C MET A 255 -13.30 -15.89 23.19
N MET A 256 -14.04 -16.65 22.38
CA MET A 256 -14.44 -16.25 21.01
C MET A 256 -13.28 -15.69 20.15
N TYR A 257 -12.07 -16.24 20.30
CA TYR A 257 -10.88 -15.73 19.59
C TYR A 257 -11.05 -15.65 18.07
N SER A 258 -11.70 -16.64 17.46
CA SER A 258 -11.91 -16.67 16.01
C SER A 258 -12.85 -15.53 15.54
N GLU A 259 -13.90 -15.26 16.28
CA GLU A 259 -14.85 -14.19 15.99
C GLU A 259 -14.21 -12.82 16.20
N ALA A 260 -13.43 -12.67 17.27
CA ALA A 260 -12.68 -11.46 17.53
C ALA A 260 -11.61 -11.20 16.46
N GLN A 261 -10.90 -12.24 15.97
CA GLN A 261 -9.95 -12.12 14.87
C GLN A 261 -10.63 -11.71 13.57
N GLN A 262 -11.79 -12.31 13.25
CA GLN A 262 -12.57 -11.97 12.07
C GLN A 262 -13.09 -10.53 12.15
N TYR A 263 -13.56 -10.11 13.30
CA TYR A 263 -13.99 -8.73 13.55
C TYR A 263 -12.83 -7.75 13.31
N LEU A 264 -11.66 -7.99 13.92
CA LEU A 264 -10.48 -7.13 13.75
C LEU A 264 -9.97 -7.13 12.30
N ALA A 265 -9.98 -8.27 11.61
CA ALA A 265 -9.65 -8.33 10.19
C ALA A 265 -10.59 -7.44 9.35
N THR A 266 -11.89 -7.47 9.64
CA THR A 266 -12.88 -6.60 8.99
C THR A 266 -12.66 -5.12 9.31
N GLN A 267 -12.30 -4.77 10.55
CA GLN A 267 -11.97 -3.39 10.91
C GLN A 267 -10.70 -2.91 10.18
N ILE A 268 -9.69 -3.76 10.05
CA ILE A 268 -8.48 -3.45 9.29
C ILE A 268 -8.80 -3.25 7.80
N ALA A 269 -9.64 -4.09 7.21
CA ALA A 269 -10.10 -3.93 5.83
C ALA A 269 -10.79 -2.57 5.62
N ARG A 270 -11.68 -2.18 6.54
CA ARG A 270 -12.33 -0.86 6.53
C ARG A 270 -11.32 0.29 6.66
N ALA A 271 -10.36 0.16 7.58
CA ALA A 271 -9.33 1.16 7.79
C ALA A 271 -8.44 1.37 6.56
N MET A 272 -8.18 0.31 5.80
CA MET A 272 -7.40 0.33 4.56
C MET A 272 -8.26 0.55 3.31
N ASN A 273 -9.57 0.75 3.49
CA ASN A 273 -10.53 0.93 2.40
C ASN A 273 -10.49 -0.22 1.38
N VAL A 274 -10.33 -1.46 1.87
CA VAL A 274 -10.35 -2.68 1.04
C VAL A 274 -11.62 -3.45 1.37
N PRO A 275 -12.41 -3.85 0.38
CA PRO A 275 -13.59 -4.68 0.62
C PRO A 275 -13.23 -5.98 1.35
N ALA A 276 -14.00 -6.33 2.39
CA ALA A 276 -13.68 -7.44 3.29
C ALA A 276 -13.58 -8.81 2.57
N TYR A 277 -14.31 -8.99 1.47
CA TYR A 277 -14.26 -10.22 0.67
C TYR A 277 -12.90 -10.45 -0.01
N TYR A 278 -12.11 -9.39 -0.32
CA TYR A 278 -10.75 -9.55 -0.88
C TYR A 278 -9.75 -10.12 0.12
N ILE A 279 -10.03 -9.98 1.40
CA ILE A 279 -9.18 -10.53 2.47
C ILE A 279 -9.76 -11.80 3.11
N SER A 280 -10.84 -12.34 2.53
CA SER A 280 -11.56 -13.52 3.04
C SER A 280 -12.09 -13.33 4.47
N ALA A 281 -12.37 -12.09 4.88
CA ALA A 281 -12.96 -11.79 6.18
C ALA A 281 -14.48 -11.96 6.20
N ASP A 282 -15.11 -12.04 5.03
CA ASP A 282 -16.54 -12.32 4.88
C ASP A 282 -16.73 -13.73 4.31
N MET A 283 -17.12 -14.68 5.16
CA MET A 283 -17.30 -16.08 4.79
C MET A 283 -18.65 -16.37 4.10
N ASN A 284 -19.57 -15.41 4.08
CA ASN A 284 -20.94 -15.61 3.58
C ASN A 284 -21.19 -15.04 2.17
N ASN A 285 -20.20 -14.46 1.52
CA ASN A 285 -20.36 -13.77 0.25
C ASN A 285 -20.01 -14.70 -0.93
N SER A 286 -21.00 -15.34 -1.51
CA SER A 286 -20.85 -16.06 -2.79
C SER A 286 -20.90 -15.05 -3.94
N MET A 287 -19.74 -14.76 -4.55
CA MET A 287 -19.63 -13.83 -5.66
C MET A 287 -19.99 -14.54 -6.98
N THR A 288 -20.96 -13.97 -7.71
CA THR A 288 -21.26 -14.33 -9.11
C THR A 288 -20.24 -13.65 -10.04
N TYR A 289 -20.03 -14.20 -11.24
CA TYR A 289 -19.03 -13.69 -12.19
C TYR A 289 -19.24 -12.20 -12.58
N GLN A 290 -20.48 -11.76 -12.70
CA GLN A 290 -20.81 -10.34 -12.96
C GLN A 290 -20.39 -9.44 -11.79
N ASN A 291 -20.59 -9.89 -10.56
CA ASN A 291 -20.20 -9.14 -9.36
C ASN A 291 -18.68 -9.00 -9.23
N ILE A 292 -17.89 -9.92 -9.83
CA ILE A 292 -16.41 -9.84 -9.80
C ILE A 292 -15.90 -8.68 -10.64
N LEU A 293 -16.47 -8.44 -11.82
CA LEU A 293 -16.06 -7.33 -12.70
C LEU A 293 -16.43 -5.98 -12.10
N ASP A 294 -17.65 -5.88 -11.56
CA ASP A 294 -18.10 -4.66 -10.90
C ASP A 294 -17.29 -4.40 -9.61
N GLY A 295 -16.98 -5.46 -8.85
CA GLY A 295 -16.10 -5.38 -7.68
C GLY A 295 -14.68 -4.91 -8.01
N ARG A 296 -14.13 -5.27 -9.19
CA ARG A 296 -12.83 -4.73 -9.63
C ARG A 296 -12.89 -3.22 -9.92
N LYS A 297 -13.95 -2.76 -10.58
CA LYS A 297 -14.16 -1.32 -10.84
C LYS A 297 -14.33 -0.55 -9.56
N GLU A 298 -15.12 -1.09 -8.62
CA GLU A 298 -15.33 -0.52 -7.30
C GLU A 298 -14.01 -0.43 -6.53
N PHE A 299 -13.21 -1.48 -6.54
CA PHE A 299 -11.90 -1.49 -5.88
C PHE A 299 -10.96 -0.42 -6.45
N VAL A 300 -10.91 -0.25 -7.78
CA VAL A 300 -10.13 0.83 -8.41
C VAL A 300 -10.66 2.18 -7.97
N ALA A 301 -11.97 2.42 -8.11
CA ALA A 301 -12.58 3.73 -7.90
C ALA A 301 -12.49 4.22 -6.45
N TYR A 302 -12.64 3.31 -5.48
CA TYR A 302 -12.72 3.71 -4.07
C TYR A 302 -11.47 3.39 -3.26
N SER A 303 -10.75 2.30 -3.60
CA SER A 303 -9.60 1.87 -2.80
C SER A 303 -8.26 2.33 -3.38
N LEU A 304 -8.09 2.27 -4.70
CA LEU A 304 -6.81 2.58 -5.35
C LEU A 304 -6.68 4.03 -5.80
N GLN A 305 -7.80 4.67 -6.18
CA GLN A 305 -7.81 6.03 -6.74
C GLN A 305 -7.07 7.07 -5.90
N PRO A 306 -7.15 7.10 -4.56
CA PRO A 306 -6.40 8.07 -3.77
C PRO A 306 -4.88 7.96 -3.94
N TYR A 307 -4.35 6.76 -4.08
CA TYR A 307 -2.91 6.52 -4.27
C TYR A 307 -2.48 6.80 -5.70
N ILE A 308 -3.34 6.45 -6.67
CA ILE A 308 -3.16 6.74 -8.08
C ILE A 308 -3.07 8.25 -8.30
N CYS A 309 -4.07 9.02 -7.83
CA CYS A 309 -4.07 10.47 -7.93
C CYS A 309 -2.85 11.11 -7.27
N ALA A 310 -2.47 10.67 -6.07
CA ALA A 310 -1.30 11.21 -5.38
C ALA A 310 -0.01 11.07 -6.20
N ILE A 311 0.15 9.97 -6.92
CA ILE A 311 1.32 9.71 -7.76
C ILE A 311 1.21 10.49 -9.09
N GLU A 312 0.07 10.43 -9.78
CA GLU A 312 -0.17 11.11 -11.05
C GLU A 312 0.01 12.62 -10.93
N ASP A 313 -0.63 13.22 -9.93
CA ASP A 313 -0.58 14.66 -9.70
C ASP A 313 0.84 15.11 -9.37
N ARG A 314 1.55 14.36 -8.50
CA ARG A 314 2.93 14.72 -8.15
C ARG A 314 3.89 14.58 -9.32
N LEU A 315 3.79 13.52 -10.10
CA LEU A 315 4.61 13.33 -11.29
C LEU A 315 4.28 14.31 -12.42
N SER A 316 3.06 14.83 -12.45
CA SER A 316 2.60 15.80 -13.45
C SER A 316 2.95 17.25 -13.11
N MET A 317 3.62 17.52 -11.98
CA MET A 317 4.05 18.86 -11.60
C MET A 317 5.21 19.37 -12.47
N ASP A 318 5.30 20.68 -12.65
CA ASP A 318 6.24 21.36 -13.56
C ASP A 318 7.73 21.13 -13.22
N ASP A 319 8.03 20.74 -11.99
CA ASP A 319 9.40 20.42 -11.53
C ASP A 319 9.88 19.04 -12.00
N ILE A 320 8.96 18.15 -12.39
CA ILE A 320 9.26 16.81 -12.93
C ILE A 320 8.89 16.75 -14.41
N THR A 321 7.65 17.07 -14.74
CA THR A 321 7.11 16.95 -16.11
C THR A 321 7.00 18.33 -16.76
N ALA A 322 7.31 18.42 -18.07
CA ALA A 322 7.20 19.65 -18.81
C ALA A 322 5.76 20.19 -18.82
N ARG A 323 5.60 21.53 -18.79
CA ARG A 323 4.30 22.17 -18.89
C ARG A 323 3.53 21.70 -20.12
N GLY A 324 2.23 21.50 -19.95
CA GLY A 324 1.37 21.01 -21.02
C GLY A 324 1.34 19.49 -21.16
N HIS A 325 2.06 18.77 -20.33
CA HIS A 325 2.01 17.31 -20.25
C HIS A 325 1.43 16.82 -18.92
N THR A 326 0.97 15.59 -18.88
CA THR A 326 0.46 14.92 -17.67
C THR A 326 0.82 13.45 -17.68
N VAL A 327 1.10 12.92 -16.52
CA VAL A 327 1.38 11.50 -16.31
C VAL A 327 0.11 10.83 -15.82
N ARG A 328 -0.24 9.67 -16.37
CA ARG A 328 -1.40 8.88 -15.93
C ARG A 328 -1.08 7.39 -15.94
N PHE A 329 -1.73 6.66 -15.05
CA PHE A 329 -1.74 5.20 -15.09
C PHE A 329 -2.71 4.70 -16.16
N ALA A 330 -2.28 3.74 -16.96
CA ALA A 330 -3.10 3.07 -17.96
C ALA A 330 -3.95 1.95 -17.33
N ILE A 331 -4.98 2.34 -16.56
CA ILE A 331 -5.81 1.43 -15.76
C ILE A 331 -6.67 0.55 -16.67
N GLU A 332 -7.29 1.15 -17.69
CA GLU A 332 -8.19 0.45 -18.60
C GLU A 332 -7.50 -0.63 -19.43
N GLU A 333 -6.26 -0.36 -19.83
CA GLU A 333 -5.46 -1.29 -20.64
C GLU A 333 -4.98 -2.50 -19.86
N SER A 334 -4.84 -2.39 -18.54
CA SER A 334 -4.21 -3.41 -17.70
C SER A 334 -5.20 -4.12 -16.78
N PHE A 335 -5.74 -3.40 -15.81
CA PHE A 335 -6.51 -3.99 -14.71
C PHE A 335 -8.01 -4.12 -15.01
N LEU A 336 -8.57 -3.14 -15.72
CA LEU A 336 -9.98 -3.14 -16.13
C LEU A 336 -10.19 -3.75 -17.52
N ARG A 337 -9.13 -4.30 -18.12
CA ARG A 337 -9.22 -4.93 -19.44
C ARG A 337 -10.39 -5.88 -19.47
N ALA A 338 -11.42 -5.51 -20.24
CA ALA A 338 -12.64 -6.30 -20.40
C ALA A 338 -12.29 -7.67 -20.97
N ASP A 339 -13.16 -8.63 -20.75
CA ASP A 339 -13.13 -9.92 -21.43
C ASP A 339 -12.94 -9.70 -22.94
N THR A 340 -12.04 -10.45 -23.56
CA THR A 340 -11.67 -10.32 -24.97
C THR A 340 -12.90 -10.25 -25.88
N MET A 341 -13.95 -11.01 -25.57
CA MET A 341 -15.21 -10.99 -26.33
C MET A 341 -15.91 -9.64 -26.21
N LYS A 342 -16.09 -9.10 -25.01
CA LYS A 342 -16.75 -7.80 -24.81
C LYS A 342 -15.97 -6.65 -25.47
N ARG A 343 -14.66 -6.77 -25.53
CA ARG A 343 -13.80 -5.78 -26.17
C ARG A 343 -13.93 -5.85 -27.70
N LEU A 344 -13.96 -7.04 -28.25
CA LEU A 344 -14.22 -7.24 -29.69
C LEU A 344 -15.62 -6.76 -30.09
N GLU A 345 -16.64 -6.99 -29.26
CA GLU A 345 -17.99 -6.43 -29.47
C GLU A 345 -17.98 -4.89 -29.43
N ALA A 346 -17.21 -4.28 -28.51
CA ALA A 346 -17.08 -2.83 -28.46
C ALA A 346 -16.36 -2.28 -29.69
N LEU A 347 -15.26 -2.91 -30.14
CA LEU A 347 -14.55 -2.56 -31.37
C LEU A 347 -15.40 -2.72 -32.61
N GLU A 348 -16.16 -3.82 -32.74
CA GLU A 348 -17.12 -4.02 -33.80
C GLU A 348 -18.14 -2.88 -33.86
N LYS A 349 -18.63 -2.46 -32.70
CA LYS A 349 -19.58 -1.37 -32.59
C LYS A 349 -18.96 -0.01 -32.95
N MET A 350 -17.72 0.24 -32.56
CA MET A 350 -16.97 1.45 -32.94
C MET A 350 -16.68 1.50 -34.44
N LEU A 351 -16.30 0.37 -35.04
CA LEU A 351 -16.11 0.22 -36.48
C LEU A 351 -17.42 0.44 -37.24
N SER A 352 -18.52 -0.15 -36.77
CA SER A 352 -19.84 -0.01 -37.42
C SER A 352 -20.39 1.42 -37.37
N LEU A 353 -20.02 2.18 -36.33
CA LEU A 353 -20.36 3.60 -36.19
C LEU A 353 -19.39 4.54 -36.92
N GLY A 354 -18.31 4.03 -37.51
CA GLY A 354 -17.29 4.82 -38.19
C GLY A 354 -16.45 5.68 -37.26
N LEU A 355 -16.38 5.33 -35.97
CA LEU A 355 -15.62 6.08 -34.96
C LEU A 355 -14.12 5.76 -35.00
N ILE A 356 -13.76 4.58 -35.47
CA ILE A 356 -12.38 4.11 -35.64
C ILE A 356 -12.22 3.40 -36.98
N THR A 357 -11.02 3.39 -37.51
CA THR A 357 -10.65 2.61 -38.71
C THR A 357 -10.24 1.18 -38.31
N VAL A 358 -10.18 0.29 -39.32
CA VAL A 358 -9.73 -1.11 -39.09
C VAL A 358 -8.26 -1.14 -38.67
N GLU A 359 -7.44 -0.22 -39.17
CA GLU A 359 -6.04 -0.09 -38.78
C GLU A 359 -5.88 0.36 -37.34
N GLU A 360 -6.64 1.38 -36.90
CA GLU A 360 -6.66 1.81 -35.50
C GLU A 360 -7.18 0.70 -34.58
N ALA A 361 -8.20 -0.07 -34.98
CA ALA A 361 -8.68 -1.20 -34.21
C ALA A 361 -7.62 -2.30 -34.04
N LYS A 362 -6.84 -2.59 -35.09
CA LYS A 362 -5.71 -3.53 -35.04
C LYS A 362 -4.61 -3.04 -34.12
N GLU A 363 -4.29 -1.75 -34.17
CA GLU A 363 -3.29 -1.12 -33.29
C GLU A 363 -3.72 -1.17 -31.82
N MET A 364 -4.99 -0.89 -31.53
CA MET A 364 -5.56 -1.01 -30.18
C MET A 364 -5.47 -2.44 -29.59
N GLU A 365 -5.46 -3.45 -30.46
CA GLU A 365 -5.30 -4.87 -30.08
C GLU A 365 -3.85 -5.35 -30.16
N ASN A 366 -2.87 -4.47 -30.45
CA ASN A 366 -1.47 -4.82 -30.73
C ASN A 366 -1.33 -5.87 -31.83
N MET A 367 -2.23 -5.88 -32.80
CA MET A 367 -2.14 -6.70 -33.99
C MET A 367 -1.38 -5.94 -35.07
N THR A 368 -0.07 -6.18 -35.18
CA THR A 368 0.73 -5.61 -36.28
C THR A 368 0.29 -6.19 -37.61
N PRO A 369 0.21 -5.38 -38.68
CA PRO A 369 -0.23 -5.84 -40.01
C PRO A 369 0.62 -6.99 -40.60
N GLU A 370 1.88 -7.08 -40.22
CA GLU A 370 2.84 -8.08 -40.75
C GLU A 370 2.74 -9.46 -40.09
N GLY A 371 2.10 -9.57 -38.90
CA GLY A 371 2.06 -10.83 -38.13
C GLY A 371 1.00 -11.83 -38.58
N ASN A 372 0.02 -11.43 -39.40
CA ASN A 372 -1.14 -12.27 -39.65
C ASN A 372 -1.18 -12.93 -41.06
N GLU A 373 -0.33 -12.47 -42.01
CA GLU A 373 -0.29 -13.09 -43.34
C GLU A 373 0.45 -14.42 -43.35
N ASN A 374 1.43 -14.64 -42.50
CA ASN A 374 2.20 -15.87 -42.42
C ASN A 374 1.60 -16.94 -41.49
N GLY A 375 0.91 -16.56 -40.42
CA GLY A 375 0.33 -17.50 -39.45
C GLY A 375 -0.88 -18.30 -40.00
N ASN A 376 -1.69 -17.67 -40.81
CA ASN A 376 -2.88 -18.34 -41.41
C ASN A 376 -2.53 -19.21 -42.62
N ALA A 377 -1.45 -18.92 -43.34
CA ALA A 377 -1.03 -19.70 -44.48
C ALA A 377 -0.42 -21.06 -44.09
N GLU A 378 0.35 -21.10 -42.99
CA GLU A 378 0.91 -22.36 -42.48
C GLU A 378 -0.15 -23.27 -41.84
N TYR A 379 -1.13 -22.70 -41.12
CA TYR A 379 -2.17 -23.50 -40.48
C TYR A 379 -3.15 -24.13 -41.47
N ILE A 380 -3.43 -23.47 -42.60
CA ILE A 380 -4.29 -23.99 -43.66
C ILE A 380 -3.55 -25.04 -44.52
N SER A 381 -2.23 -24.94 -44.67
CA SER A 381 -1.45 -25.92 -45.44
C SER A 381 -1.21 -27.22 -44.65
N SER A 382 -1.15 -27.19 -43.33
CA SER A 382 -0.98 -28.40 -42.50
C SER A 382 -2.26 -29.23 -42.37
N THR A 383 -3.43 -28.62 -42.50
CA THR A 383 -4.73 -29.35 -42.45
C THR A 383 -5.17 -29.94 -43.77
N LYS A 384 -4.56 -29.58 -44.92
CA LYS A 384 -4.86 -30.17 -46.24
C LYS A 384 -3.99 -31.38 -46.59
N GLY A 385 -3.01 -31.72 -45.76
CA GLY A 385 -2.07 -32.82 -46.04
C GLY A 385 -2.44 -34.18 -45.44
N GLU A 386 -3.51 -34.28 -44.62
CA GLU A 386 -3.86 -35.52 -43.91
C GLU A 386 -5.11 -36.25 -44.45
N ASN A 387 -5.68 -35.80 -45.59
CA ASN A 387 -6.81 -36.51 -46.22
C ASN A 387 -6.54 -36.68 -47.75
N ALA A 388 -5.49 -37.45 -48.09
CA ALA A 388 -5.33 -38.04 -49.43
C ALA A 388 -4.72 -39.43 -49.29
#